data_1edb1372a5d856a608c9dca0e06d59fe
#
_entry.id   1edb1372a5d856a608c9dca0e06d59fe
#
_cell.length_a   1.000
_cell.length_b   1.000
_cell.length_c   1.000
_cell.angle_alpha   90.00
_cell.angle_beta   90.00
_cell.angle_gamma   90.00
#
_symmetry.space_group_name_H-M   'P 1'
#
loop_
_entity.id
_entity.type
_entity.pdbx_description
1 polymer ?
#
loop_
_entity_poly.entity_id
_entity_poly.type
_entity_poly.pdbx_seq_one_letter_code
_entity_poly.pdbx_strand_id
1 'polypeptide(L)'
;AEGDVVIPDGSFVPQVGDRLYLIGQPTGLTAFFRLLGRHNPRCRNVFLVGGGRIAHYLTAILERLGIHVKIIERSLDRCRHLSEVLPKATVICGDGTDQELLEEEDVTASDAFVALTDRDEDNLIISLYAMQQGIPKVVAKSNRQNYAGIAHAAGLDSVISPKLLTAGQ
;
A
#
# COMPACT_ATOMS: atom_id res chain seq x y z
N ALA A 1 6.28 26.66 -4.30
CA ALA A 1 5.40 27.17 -3.27
C ALA A 1 5.03 26.03 -2.33
N GLU A 2 5.45 26.11 -1.09
CA GLU A 2 5.17 25.15 -0.02
C GLU A 2 3.70 25.24 0.36
N GLY A 3 3.07 24.19 0.21
CA GLY A 3 1.93 23.46 0.61
C GLY A 3 0.88 24.11 1.49
N ASP A 4 0.19 25.16 1.06
CA ASP A 4 -1.07 25.54 1.67
C ASP A 4 -2.15 24.54 1.24
N VAL A 5 -2.76 23.89 2.24
CA VAL A 5 -3.93 23.02 2.00
C VAL A 5 -5.17 23.91 1.87
N VAL A 6 -5.74 23.93 0.68
CA VAL A 6 -6.96 24.69 0.37
C VAL A 6 -8.12 23.72 0.26
N ILE A 7 -9.23 24.00 0.98
CA ILE A 7 -10.49 23.32 0.73
C ILE A 7 -11.17 24.06 -0.41
N PRO A 8 -11.29 23.45 -1.62
CA PRO A 8 -11.79 24.16 -2.79
C PRO A 8 -13.29 24.43 -2.68
N ASP A 9 -13.69 25.62 -3.09
CA ASP A 9 -15.10 25.98 -3.36
C ASP A 9 -15.41 25.88 -4.87
N GLY A 10 -16.62 26.24 -5.27
CA GLY A 10 -17.06 26.15 -6.67
C GLY A 10 -16.33 27.09 -7.63
N SER A 11 -15.54 28.05 -7.13
CA SER A 11 -14.75 28.99 -7.93
C SER A 11 -13.30 28.55 -8.11
N PHE A 12 -12.86 27.53 -7.37
CA PHE A 12 -11.49 27.04 -7.41
C PHE A 12 -11.20 26.32 -8.74
N VAL A 13 -10.12 26.71 -9.40
CA VAL A 13 -9.65 26.07 -10.65
C VAL A 13 -8.32 25.38 -10.37
N PRO A 14 -8.30 24.01 -10.40
CA PRO A 14 -7.05 23.27 -10.23
C PRO A 14 -6.03 23.61 -11.32
N GLN A 15 -4.77 23.71 -10.95
CA GLN A 15 -3.67 23.97 -11.87
C GLN A 15 -2.83 22.71 -12.11
N VAL A 16 -2.08 22.70 -13.21
CA VAL A 16 -1.13 21.61 -13.49
C VAL A 16 -0.06 21.58 -12.41
N GLY A 17 0.07 20.44 -11.73
CA GLY A 17 0.99 20.27 -10.60
C GLY A 17 0.30 20.27 -9.22
N ASP A 18 -0.97 20.64 -9.15
CA ASP A 18 -1.72 20.54 -7.90
C ASP A 18 -1.97 19.09 -7.50
N ARG A 19 -1.88 18.82 -6.19
CA ARG A 19 -2.27 17.54 -5.60
C ARG A 19 -3.68 17.64 -5.05
N LEU A 20 -4.57 16.80 -5.56
CA LEU A 20 -5.96 16.75 -5.13
C LEU A 20 -6.18 15.54 -4.21
N TYR A 21 -6.68 15.80 -3.00
CA TYR A 21 -7.12 14.77 -2.08
C TYR A 21 -8.64 14.69 -2.10
N LEU A 22 -9.16 13.55 -2.53
CA LEU A 22 -10.59 13.31 -2.66
C LEU A 22 -11.06 12.36 -1.55
N ILE A 23 -12.05 12.79 -0.79
CA ILE A 23 -12.69 11.96 0.23
C ILE A 23 -14.17 11.84 -0.13
N GLY A 24 -14.66 10.61 -0.19
CA GLY A 24 -16.05 10.35 -0.54
C GLY A 24 -16.41 8.88 -0.53
N GLN A 25 -17.66 8.59 -0.80
CA GLN A 25 -18.10 7.21 -0.96
C GLN A 25 -17.45 6.57 -2.20
N PRO A 26 -17.07 5.28 -2.18
CA PRO A 26 -16.38 4.60 -3.29
C PRO A 26 -17.11 4.72 -4.63
N THR A 27 -18.43 4.67 -4.63
CA THR A 27 -19.26 4.82 -5.83
C THR A 27 -19.15 6.23 -6.44
N GLY A 28 -19.15 7.27 -5.61
CA GLY A 28 -18.99 8.66 -6.03
C GLY A 28 -17.59 8.93 -6.59
N LEU A 29 -16.54 8.42 -5.91
CA LEU A 29 -15.16 8.53 -6.38
C LEU A 29 -14.96 7.82 -7.72
N THR A 30 -15.53 6.62 -7.88
CA THR A 30 -15.47 5.88 -9.15
C THR A 30 -16.15 6.66 -10.30
N ALA A 31 -17.32 7.25 -10.04
CA ALA A 31 -18.01 8.07 -11.01
C ALA A 31 -17.18 9.31 -11.40
N PHE A 32 -16.59 9.98 -10.42
CA PHE A 32 -15.73 11.14 -10.64
C PHE A 32 -14.50 10.80 -11.49
N PHE A 33 -13.77 9.73 -11.17
CA PHE A 33 -12.62 9.30 -11.98
C PHE A 33 -13.01 8.90 -13.41
N ARG A 34 -14.18 8.30 -13.58
CA ARG A 34 -14.72 8.00 -14.92
C ARG A 34 -15.00 9.25 -15.73
N LEU A 35 -15.54 10.31 -15.12
CA LEU A 35 -15.74 11.61 -15.77
C LEU A 35 -14.44 12.26 -16.22
N LEU A 36 -13.36 12.06 -15.45
CA LEU A 36 -12.01 12.53 -15.80
C LEU A 36 -11.32 11.67 -16.84
N GLY A 37 -11.99 10.65 -17.42
CA GLY A 37 -11.38 9.72 -18.37
C GLY A 37 -10.31 8.81 -17.74
N ARG A 38 -10.15 8.84 -16.41
CA ARG A 38 -9.22 7.97 -15.70
C ARG A 38 -9.93 6.67 -15.32
N HIS A 39 -9.62 5.62 -16.05
CA HIS A 39 -9.97 4.26 -15.65
C HIS A 39 -8.96 3.84 -14.59
N ASN A 40 -9.42 3.75 -13.35
CA ASN A 40 -8.62 3.12 -12.30
C ASN A 40 -8.72 1.60 -12.50
N PRO A 41 -7.67 0.92 -12.97
CA PRO A 41 -7.74 -0.53 -13.13
C PRO A 41 -8.10 -1.16 -11.79
N ARG A 42 -9.01 -2.13 -11.81
CA ARG A 42 -9.36 -2.86 -10.59
C ARG A 42 -8.12 -3.56 -10.07
N CYS A 43 -7.74 -3.27 -8.83
CA CYS A 43 -6.75 -4.05 -8.12
C CYS A 43 -7.27 -5.49 -7.97
N ARG A 44 -6.49 -6.46 -8.42
CA ARG A 44 -6.81 -7.90 -8.36
C ARG A 44 -5.78 -8.67 -7.56
N ASN A 45 -4.54 -8.22 -7.59
CA ASN A 45 -3.40 -8.89 -6.98
C ASN A 45 -2.66 -7.92 -6.05
N VAL A 46 -2.54 -8.30 -4.80
CA VAL A 46 -1.84 -7.51 -3.78
C VAL A 46 -0.70 -8.33 -3.21
N PHE A 47 0.48 -7.74 -3.16
CA PHE A 47 1.67 -8.32 -2.56
C PHE A 47 1.94 -7.65 -1.21
N LEU A 48 1.97 -8.44 -0.14
CA LEU A 48 2.24 -7.97 1.21
C LEU A 48 3.59 -8.49 1.69
N VAL A 49 4.38 -7.63 2.32
CA VAL A 49 5.60 -8.03 3.01
C VAL A 49 5.45 -7.76 4.50
N GLY A 50 5.52 -8.85 5.28
CA GLY A 50 5.27 -8.86 6.72
C GLY A 50 3.87 -9.39 7.07
N GLY A 51 3.82 -10.55 7.75
CA GLY A 51 2.60 -11.27 8.12
C GLY A 51 2.07 -10.93 9.52
N GLY A 52 2.21 -9.69 9.97
CA GLY A 52 1.72 -9.23 11.28
C GLY A 52 0.21 -9.06 11.33
N ARG A 53 -0.29 -8.53 12.47
CA ARG A 53 -1.75 -8.31 12.68
C ARG A 53 -2.40 -7.46 11.59
N ILE A 54 -1.73 -6.40 11.12
CA ILE A 54 -2.27 -5.54 10.06
C ILE A 54 -2.44 -6.35 8.76
N ALA A 55 -1.43 -7.14 8.38
CA ALA A 55 -1.50 -7.99 7.20
C ALA A 55 -2.65 -9.00 7.30
N HIS A 56 -2.84 -9.64 8.45
CA HIS A 56 -3.94 -10.57 8.68
C HIS A 56 -5.33 -9.91 8.43
N TYR A 57 -5.61 -8.78 9.06
CA TYR A 57 -6.89 -8.09 8.88
C TYR A 57 -7.08 -7.53 7.47
N LEU A 58 -6.02 -6.96 6.90
CA LEU A 58 -6.05 -6.43 5.54
C LEU A 58 -6.35 -7.54 4.54
N THR A 59 -5.66 -8.68 4.64
CA THR A 59 -5.88 -9.84 3.78
C THR A 59 -7.31 -10.35 3.88
N ALA A 60 -7.85 -10.50 5.10
CA ALA A 60 -9.23 -10.92 5.28
C ALA A 60 -10.27 -9.97 4.64
N ILE A 61 -9.98 -8.67 4.59
CA ILE A 61 -10.81 -7.68 3.89
C ILE A 61 -10.67 -7.83 2.38
N LEU A 62 -9.44 -7.93 1.87
CA LEU A 62 -9.14 -8.03 0.45
C LEU A 62 -9.73 -9.31 -0.17
N GLU A 63 -9.63 -10.45 0.52
CA GLU A 63 -10.23 -11.70 0.10
C GLU A 63 -11.76 -11.61 -0.06
N ARG A 64 -12.44 -10.89 0.84
CA ARG A 64 -13.89 -10.64 0.73
C ARG A 64 -14.25 -9.78 -0.49
N LEU A 65 -13.35 -8.93 -0.93
CA LEU A 65 -13.48 -8.12 -2.14
C LEU A 65 -13.09 -8.88 -3.42
N GLY A 66 -12.68 -10.14 -3.31
CA GLY A 66 -12.24 -10.97 -4.44
C GLY A 66 -10.85 -10.60 -4.95
N ILE A 67 -10.01 -10.03 -4.10
CA ILE A 67 -8.64 -9.66 -4.40
C ILE A 67 -7.72 -10.79 -3.93
N HIS A 68 -6.81 -11.23 -4.80
CA HIS A 68 -5.80 -12.22 -4.47
C HIS A 68 -4.67 -11.56 -3.68
N VAL A 69 -4.26 -12.21 -2.60
CA VAL A 69 -3.20 -11.71 -1.73
C VAL A 69 -2.06 -12.73 -1.64
N LYS A 70 -0.85 -12.25 -1.87
CA LYS A 70 0.38 -12.97 -1.65
C LYS A 70 1.11 -12.32 -0.47
N ILE A 71 1.53 -13.10 0.54
CA ILE A 71 2.16 -12.61 1.77
C ILE A 71 3.53 -13.24 1.88
N ILE A 72 4.59 -12.44 2.00
CA ILE A 72 5.91 -12.91 2.46
C ILE A 72 6.05 -12.63 3.95
N GLU A 73 6.37 -13.66 4.72
CA GLU A 73 6.62 -13.58 6.16
C GLU A 73 7.86 -14.40 6.52
N ARG A 74 8.73 -13.83 7.34
CA ARG A 74 9.99 -14.43 7.72
C ARG A 74 9.84 -15.54 8.77
N SER A 75 8.88 -15.45 9.65
CA SER A 75 8.65 -16.40 10.74
C SER A 75 7.87 -17.61 10.24
N LEU A 76 8.48 -18.80 10.28
CA LEU A 76 7.83 -20.04 9.87
C LEU A 76 6.54 -20.31 10.65
N ASP A 77 6.52 -20.01 11.96
CA ASP A 77 5.34 -20.23 12.80
C ASP A 77 4.21 -19.30 12.39
N ARG A 78 4.51 -18.03 12.03
CA ARG A 78 3.50 -17.11 11.50
C ARG A 78 3.03 -17.54 10.10
N CYS A 79 3.91 -18.04 9.24
CA CYS A 79 3.53 -18.56 7.94
C CYS A 79 2.52 -19.69 8.07
N ARG A 80 2.77 -20.65 8.96
CA ARG A 80 1.84 -21.76 9.25
C ARG A 80 0.50 -21.24 9.74
N HIS A 81 0.52 -20.37 10.75
CA HIS A 81 -0.71 -19.77 11.27
C HIS A 81 -1.50 -19.01 10.19
N LEU A 82 -0.85 -18.17 9.39
CA LEU A 82 -1.51 -17.42 8.33
C LEU A 82 -2.12 -18.34 7.27
N SER A 83 -1.42 -19.42 6.89
CA SER A 83 -1.95 -20.40 5.93
C SER A 83 -3.19 -21.14 6.45
N GLU A 84 -3.31 -21.31 7.77
CA GLU A 84 -4.48 -21.93 8.41
C GLU A 84 -5.70 -20.98 8.44
N VAL A 85 -5.46 -19.69 8.77
CA VAL A 85 -6.55 -18.71 9.00
C VAL A 85 -6.92 -17.90 7.77
N LEU A 86 -6.08 -17.88 6.74
CA LEU A 86 -6.28 -17.18 5.47
C LEU A 86 -6.16 -18.16 4.29
N PRO A 87 -7.12 -19.05 4.09
CA PRO A 87 -6.99 -20.18 3.15
C PRO A 87 -6.96 -19.77 1.67
N LYS A 88 -7.30 -18.53 1.33
CA LYS A 88 -7.26 -18.02 -0.04
C LYS A 88 -5.98 -17.22 -0.35
N ALA A 89 -5.22 -16.82 0.69
CA ALA A 89 -3.96 -16.14 0.51
C ALA A 89 -2.84 -17.13 0.19
N THR A 90 -1.91 -16.72 -0.65
CA THR A 90 -0.65 -17.43 -0.84
C THR A 90 0.35 -16.92 0.20
N VAL A 91 0.81 -17.80 1.10
CA VAL A 91 1.79 -17.45 2.13
C VAL A 91 3.14 -18.05 1.78
N ILE A 92 4.15 -17.20 1.68
CA ILE A 92 5.53 -17.54 1.35
C ILE A 92 6.38 -17.31 2.59
N CYS A 93 7.14 -18.33 3.00
CA CYS A 93 8.06 -18.21 4.11
C CYS A 93 9.42 -17.77 3.60
N GLY A 94 9.79 -16.51 3.88
CA GLY A 94 11.04 -15.94 3.42
C GLY A 94 11.30 -14.54 3.91
N ASP A 95 12.48 -14.02 3.58
CA ASP A 95 12.83 -12.62 3.88
C ASP A 95 12.34 -11.70 2.76
N GLY A 96 11.40 -10.83 3.08
CA GLY A 96 10.84 -9.88 2.10
C GLY A 96 11.79 -8.74 1.70
N THR A 97 13.00 -8.69 2.23
CA THR A 97 14.07 -7.79 1.76
C THR A 97 14.96 -8.44 0.71
N ASP A 98 14.78 -9.73 0.47
CA ASP A 98 15.48 -10.48 -0.55
C ASP A 98 14.85 -10.22 -1.92
N GLN A 99 15.62 -9.56 -2.79
CA GLN A 99 15.14 -9.19 -4.13
C GLN A 99 14.96 -10.42 -5.03
N GLU A 100 15.82 -11.43 -4.91
CA GLU A 100 15.71 -12.66 -5.70
C GLU A 100 14.39 -13.36 -5.38
N LEU A 101 14.04 -13.46 -4.10
CA LEU A 101 12.73 -14.01 -3.68
C LEU A 101 11.56 -13.20 -4.20
N LEU A 102 11.63 -11.86 -4.18
CA LEU A 102 10.57 -11.01 -4.71
C LEU A 102 10.38 -11.21 -6.23
N GLU A 103 11.45 -11.40 -6.96
CA GLU A 103 11.45 -11.67 -8.41
C GLU A 103 10.92 -13.08 -8.71
N GLU A 104 11.38 -14.11 -7.99
CA GLU A 104 10.88 -15.48 -8.12
C GLU A 104 9.36 -15.57 -7.89
N GLU A 105 8.86 -14.76 -6.96
CA GLU A 105 7.44 -14.69 -6.63
C GLU A 105 6.64 -13.72 -7.51
N ASP A 106 7.25 -13.22 -8.58
CA ASP A 106 6.63 -12.38 -9.59
C ASP A 106 5.96 -11.13 -8.99
N VAL A 107 6.70 -10.40 -8.15
CA VAL A 107 6.19 -9.17 -7.49
C VAL A 107 5.69 -8.14 -8.50
N THR A 108 6.26 -8.13 -9.71
CA THR A 108 5.91 -7.18 -10.79
C THR A 108 4.52 -7.40 -11.37
N ALA A 109 3.94 -8.60 -11.23
CA ALA A 109 2.57 -8.90 -11.65
C ALA A 109 1.51 -8.36 -10.67
N SER A 110 1.93 -7.70 -9.61
CA SER A 110 1.03 -7.17 -8.59
C SER A 110 0.49 -5.79 -8.97
N ASP A 111 -0.80 -5.55 -8.70
CA ASP A 111 -1.42 -4.23 -8.86
C ASP A 111 -1.09 -3.30 -7.69
N ALA A 112 -0.78 -3.89 -6.53
CA ALA A 112 -0.38 -3.15 -5.34
C ALA A 112 0.64 -3.93 -4.51
N PHE A 113 1.54 -3.19 -3.87
CA PHE A 113 2.56 -3.67 -2.95
C PHE A 113 2.43 -2.95 -1.61
N VAL A 114 2.44 -3.70 -0.50
CA VAL A 114 2.29 -3.13 0.84
C VAL A 114 3.37 -3.68 1.78
N ALA A 115 4.23 -2.82 2.27
CA ALA A 115 5.28 -3.16 3.23
C ALA A 115 4.79 -2.94 4.67
N LEU A 116 4.69 -4.02 5.45
CA LEU A 116 4.11 -4.06 6.80
C LEU A 116 5.02 -4.72 7.83
N THR A 117 6.32 -4.80 7.58
CA THR A 117 7.27 -5.38 8.54
C THR A 117 7.36 -4.55 9.83
N ASP A 118 8.07 -5.04 10.83
CA ASP A 118 8.31 -4.32 12.08
C ASP A 118 9.38 -3.23 11.95
N ARG A 119 10.14 -3.23 10.86
CA ARG A 119 11.26 -2.33 10.61
C ARG A 119 10.90 -1.29 9.56
N ASP A 120 10.84 -0.03 9.99
CA ASP A 120 10.47 1.09 9.11
C ASP A 120 11.47 1.27 7.95
N GLU A 121 12.76 1.01 8.21
CA GLU A 121 13.84 1.08 7.23
C GLU A 121 13.63 0.03 6.11
N ASP A 122 13.35 -1.22 6.48
CA ASP A 122 13.08 -2.29 5.53
C ASP A 122 11.84 -1.95 4.69
N ASN A 123 10.75 -1.49 5.35
CA ASN A 123 9.54 -1.09 4.65
C ASN A 123 9.80 0.01 3.60
N LEU A 124 10.64 0.99 3.93
CA LEU A 124 10.99 2.04 3.00
C LEU A 124 11.79 1.50 1.81
N ILE A 125 12.85 0.72 2.08
CA ILE A 125 13.74 0.20 1.04
C ILE A 125 12.99 -0.71 0.06
N ILE A 126 12.22 -1.68 0.56
CA ILE A 126 11.46 -2.59 -0.31
C ILE A 126 10.33 -1.88 -1.07
N SER A 127 9.76 -0.82 -0.50
CA SER A 127 8.77 -0.01 -1.19
C SER A 127 9.38 0.81 -2.33
N LEU A 128 10.59 1.37 -2.15
CA LEU A 128 11.32 2.04 -3.22
C LEU A 128 11.69 1.06 -4.34
N TYR A 129 12.11 -0.16 -4.00
CA TYR A 129 12.32 -1.22 -4.97
C TYR A 129 11.04 -1.53 -5.76
N ALA A 130 9.91 -1.75 -5.06
CA ALA A 130 8.63 -2.02 -5.70
C ALA A 130 8.18 -0.89 -6.65
N MET A 131 8.42 0.36 -6.29
CA MET A 131 8.18 1.51 -7.18
C MET A 131 9.07 1.48 -8.43
N GLN A 132 10.35 1.16 -8.25
CA GLN A 132 11.29 1.06 -9.37
C GLN A 132 10.90 -0.06 -10.34
N GLN A 133 10.30 -1.13 -9.83
CA GLN A 133 9.73 -2.21 -10.64
C GLN A 133 8.43 -1.83 -11.36
N GLY A 134 7.92 -0.61 -11.16
CA GLY A 134 6.74 -0.10 -11.86
C GLY A 134 5.41 -0.55 -11.29
N ILE A 135 5.37 -1.06 -10.04
CA ILE A 135 4.12 -1.45 -9.40
C ILE A 135 3.23 -0.21 -9.20
N PRO A 136 1.97 -0.23 -9.69
CA PRO A 136 1.14 0.98 -9.78
C PRO A 136 0.80 1.62 -8.43
N LYS A 137 0.68 0.80 -7.38
CA LYS A 137 0.33 1.25 -6.04
C LYS A 137 1.29 0.67 -5.01
N VAL A 138 2.05 1.53 -4.34
CA VAL A 138 2.97 1.11 -3.28
C VAL A 138 2.62 1.82 -1.98
N VAL A 139 2.52 1.05 -0.90
CA VAL A 139 2.19 1.56 0.44
C VAL A 139 3.22 1.06 1.43
N ALA A 140 3.81 1.94 2.23
CA ALA A 140 4.73 1.59 3.31
C ALA A 140 4.15 1.93 4.68
N LYS A 141 4.27 1.00 5.62
CA LYS A 141 4.04 1.30 7.04
C LYS A 141 5.29 1.97 7.61
N SER A 142 5.12 3.11 8.30
CA SER A 142 6.18 3.71 9.11
C SER A 142 5.61 4.18 10.44
N ASN A 143 6.32 3.85 11.52
CA ASN A 143 5.99 4.32 12.86
C ASN A 143 6.68 5.64 13.20
N ARG A 144 7.66 6.05 12.38
CA ARG A 144 8.47 7.25 12.57
C ARG A 144 8.04 8.35 11.60
N GLN A 145 7.66 9.51 12.15
CA GLN A 145 7.21 10.66 11.36
C GLN A 145 8.28 11.23 10.40
N ASN A 146 9.55 11.19 10.80
CA ASN A 146 10.65 11.70 9.99
C ASN A 146 10.87 10.90 8.69
N TYR A 147 10.45 9.63 8.62
CA TYR A 147 10.57 8.84 7.40
C TYR A 147 9.53 9.20 6.33
N ALA A 148 8.40 9.77 6.72
CA ALA A 148 7.39 10.21 5.75
C ALA A 148 7.95 11.28 4.79
N GLY A 149 8.72 12.24 5.30
CA GLY A 149 9.37 13.25 4.47
C GLY A 149 10.41 12.67 3.49
N ILE A 150 11.22 11.72 3.96
CA ILE A 150 12.20 11.01 3.11
C ILE A 150 11.50 10.20 2.03
N ALA A 151 10.45 9.48 2.40
CA ALA A 151 9.65 8.66 1.49
C ALA A 151 9.01 9.53 0.39
N HIS A 152 8.40 10.66 0.76
CA HIS A 152 7.82 11.60 -0.20
C HIS A 152 8.88 12.20 -1.14
N ALA A 153 10.05 12.58 -0.62
CA ALA A 153 11.15 13.07 -1.44
C ALA A 153 11.64 12.02 -2.45
N ALA A 154 11.54 10.75 -2.09
CA ALA A 154 11.86 9.62 -2.96
C ALA A 154 10.69 9.20 -3.90
N GLY A 155 9.55 9.90 -3.86
CA GLY A 155 8.39 9.64 -4.72
C GLY A 155 7.37 8.65 -4.14
N LEU A 156 7.54 8.17 -2.92
CA LEU A 156 6.59 7.27 -2.26
C LEU A 156 5.48 8.08 -1.59
N ASP A 157 4.35 8.21 -2.26
CA ASP A 157 3.22 9.05 -1.79
C ASP A 157 2.35 8.41 -0.70
N SER A 158 2.47 7.10 -0.48
CA SER A 158 1.59 6.38 0.45
C SER A 158 2.39 5.79 1.63
N VAL A 159 2.65 6.63 2.63
CA VAL A 159 3.22 6.18 3.92
C VAL A 159 2.15 6.27 5.00
N ILE A 160 1.89 5.16 5.67
CA ILE A 160 0.85 5.05 6.70
C ILE A 160 1.50 4.86 8.06
N SER A 161 1.15 5.72 9.03
CA SER A 161 1.56 5.57 10.42
C SER A 161 0.37 5.13 11.29
N PRO A 162 0.33 3.87 11.74
CA PRO A 162 -0.75 3.39 12.59
C PRO A 162 -0.90 4.16 13.90
N LYS A 163 0.19 4.70 14.44
CA LYS A 163 0.18 5.50 15.68
C LYS A 163 -0.56 6.84 15.54
N LEU A 164 -0.55 7.44 14.36
CA LEU A 164 -1.25 8.70 14.10
C LEU A 164 -2.76 8.49 13.93
N LEU A 165 -3.17 7.33 13.43
CA LEU A 165 -4.59 7.01 13.23
C LEU A 165 -5.33 6.77 14.56
N THR A 166 -4.63 6.35 15.61
CA THR A 166 -5.21 6.13 16.95
C THR A 166 -5.23 7.38 17.83
N ALA A 167 -4.51 8.43 17.44
CA ALA A 167 -4.48 9.70 18.20
C ALA A 167 -5.59 10.68 17.83
N GLY A 168 -6.44 10.35 16.87
CA GLY A 168 -7.53 11.19 16.34
C GLY A 168 -8.93 10.73 16.71
N GLN A 169 -9.10 9.87 17.72
CA GLN A 169 -10.39 9.49 18.30
C GLN A 169 -10.60 10.11 19.66
#